data_8962f7a97c4a53f6bddb77f85c32a2b0
#
_entry.id   8962f7a97c4a53f6bddb77f85c32a2b0
#
_cell.length_a   1.000
_cell.length_b   1.000
_cell.length_c   1.000
_cell.angle_alpha   90.00
_cell.angle_beta   90.00
_cell.angle_gamma   90.00
#
_symmetry.space_group_name_H-M   'P 1'
#
loop_
_entity.id
_entity.type
_entity.pdbx_description
1 polymer ?
#
loop_
_entity_poly.entity_id
_entity_poly.type
_entity_poly.pdbx_seq_one_letter_code
_entity_poly.pdbx_strand_id
1 'polypeptide(L)'
;MNIKSLLLGSAAALIAVSGARAADAVVVAEPEPAEYVKICDVYGAGYFYIPGTETCLRIGGYIRYDIGVGDREGVQNVQDHLDGGTNDTYYKQARFALKTWTGQETELGTLKTYTETRFNYGNSSGDYTGVPTDVDNNPATPNVLVYPTGWQAGNKTVSLNFAWIQLGGLRVGKDESAFNTFSGYAGEVIDDTLVPYGNFDTNVIQYYFDAGNGFSAVVSLEEGAGTDTIDSYVPHVVGGVKWTQGWGGISGVVAYDSNYEAVSGKVRLDVTATNELTLWVMAGYGNKSDVGDPNSGHNFYKNWDGSWAVWGGGTYKFNEKTSFNVQASYDDGKTFGLAANVAYEAAPGFKVVAEVDYFNKASGDFRPVKDDGVGGILRFQRSF
;
A
#
# COMPACT_ATOMS: atom_id res chain seq x y z
N MET A 1 -30.67 -36.34 -36.66
CA MET A 1 -29.52 -37.12 -36.24
C MET A 1 -29.38 -36.99 -34.72
N ASN A 2 -29.42 -38.09 -33.99
CA ASN A 2 -29.59 -38.12 -32.55
C ASN A 2 -28.19 -38.12 -31.91
N ILE A 3 -27.91 -37.13 -31.04
CA ILE A 3 -26.62 -36.92 -30.37
C ILE A 3 -26.08 -38.18 -29.63
N LYS A 4 -26.99 -39.10 -29.25
CA LYS A 4 -26.62 -40.35 -28.60
C LYS A 4 -25.94 -41.34 -29.53
N SER A 5 -26.17 -41.27 -30.84
CA SER A 5 -25.48 -42.15 -31.82
C SER A 5 -24.08 -41.64 -32.21
N LEU A 6 -23.79 -40.31 -31.97
CA LEU A 6 -22.48 -39.77 -32.23
C LEU A 6 -21.51 -40.12 -31.10
N LEU A 7 -22.00 -40.17 -29.83
CA LEU A 7 -21.19 -40.53 -28.66
C LEU A 7 -20.84 -42.04 -28.59
N LEU A 8 -21.71 -42.90 -29.12
CA LEU A 8 -21.41 -44.34 -29.20
C LEU A 8 -20.44 -44.70 -30.35
N GLY A 9 -20.41 -43.87 -31.41
CA GLY A 9 -19.47 -44.07 -32.53
C GLY A 9 -18.03 -43.67 -32.18
N SER A 10 -17.85 -42.68 -31.32
CA SER A 10 -16.52 -42.25 -30.86
C SER A 10 -15.90 -43.18 -29.80
N ALA A 11 -16.71 -43.86 -28.99
CA ALA A 11 -16.23 -44.83 -28.01
C ALA A 11 -15.75 -46.15 -28.69
N ALA A 12 -16.36 -46.54 -29.80
CA ALA A 12 -15.96 -47.75 -30.55
C ALA A 12 -14.66 -47.55 -31.36
N ALA A 13 -14.32 -46.31 -31.75
CA ALA A 13 -13.08 -45.99 -32.47
C ALA A 13 -11.84 -46.02 -31.55
N LEU A 14 -12.01 -45.84 -30.24
CA LEU A 14 -10.92 -45.85 -29.27
C LEU A 14 -10.53 -47.26 -28.80
N ILE A 15 -11.35 -48.29 -29.06
CA ILE A 15 -11.07 -49.70 -28.68
C ILE A 15 -10.37 -50.44 -29.82
N ALA A 16 -10.37 -49.95 -31.05
CA ALA A 16 -9.80 -50.62 -32.21
C ALA A 16 -8.28 -50.37 -32.44
N VAL A 17 -7.60 -49.61 -31.58
CA VAL A 17 -6.16 -49.30 -31.72
C VAL A 17 -5.24 -50.08 -30.74
N SER A 18 -5.76 -51.05 -30.04
CA SER A 18 -4.96 -51.91 -29.13
C SER A 18 -4.41 -53.19 -29.77
N GLY A 19 -3.72 -53.06 -30.91
CA GLY A 19 -3.16 -54.22 -31.59
C GLY A 19 -1.88 -53.96 -32.38
N ALA A 20 -0.96 -53.09 -31.89
CA ALA A 20 0.38 -53.01 -32.45
C ALA A 20 1.39 -53.65 -31.50
N ARG A 21 2.04 -54.68 -31.98
CA ARG A 21 3.06 -55.47 -31.25
C ARG A 21 4.27 -54.59 -30.92
N ALA A 22 4.77 -54.82 -29.71
CA ALA A 22 6.01 -54.28 -29.18
C ALA A 22 7.17 -54.54 -30.16
N ALA A 23 7.76 -53.45 -30.67
CA ALA A 23 9.16 -53.44 -31.06
C ALA A 23 9.98 -53.27 -29.76
N ASP A 24 11.07 -54.01 -29.67
CA ASP A 24 12.03 -54.03 -28.58
C ASP A 24 12.31 -52.59 -28.08
N ALA A 25 11.93 -52.31 -26.84
CA ALA A 25 12.19 -51.03 -26.23
C ALA A 25 13.70 -50.92 -25.99
N VAL A 26 14.38 -50.18 -26.81
CA VAL A 26 15.60 -49.47 -26.38
C VAL A 26 15.20 -48.73 -25.12
N VAL A 27 15.69 -49.12 -23.97
CA VAL A 27 15.60 -48.34 -22.74
C VAL A 27 16.41 -47.09 -22.98
N VAL A 28 15.74 -46.08 -23.53
CA VAL A 28 16.23 -44.67 -23.46
C VAL A 28 16.26 -44.41 -21.97
N ALA A 29 17.45 -44.23 -21.40
CA ALA A 29 17.60 -43.77 -20.03
C ALA A 29 16.64 -42.56 -19.90
N GLU A 30 15.63 -42.70 -19.02
CA GLU A 30 14.76 -41.56 -18.70
C GLU A 30 15.69 -40.39 -18.38
N PRO A 31 15.61 -39.24 -19.08
CA PRO A 31 16.43 -38.11 -18.72
C PRO A 31 16.09 -37.84 -17.24
N GLU A 32 17.10 -37.84 -16.38
CA GLU A 32 16.91 -37.37 -15.01
C GLU A 32 16.13 -36.06 -15.10
N PRO A 33 15.03 -35.93 -14.34
CA PRO A 33 14.26 -34.68 -14.39
C PRO A 33 15.23 -33.55 -14.11
N ALA A 34 15.52 -32.75 -15.13
CA ALA A 34 16.38 -31.60 -14.99
C ALA A 34 15.71 -30.76 -13.90
N GLU A 35 16.36 -30.57 -12.75
CA GLU A 35 15.94 -29.61 -11.72
C GLU A 35 16.02 -28.22 -12.37
N TYR A 36 14.93 -27.85 -13.05
CA TYR A 36 14.85 -26.56 -13.76
C TYR A 36 14.95 -25.38 -12.81
N VAL A 37 14.69 -25.58 -11.52
CA VAL A 37 14.73 -24.52 -10.50
C VAL A 37 15.31 -25.12 -9.20
N LYS A 38 16.48 -24.66 -8.80
CA LYS A 38 17.08 -24.98 -7.50
C LYS A 38 16.48 -24.08 -6.42
N ILE A 39 15.91 -24.66 -5.36
CA ILE A 39 15.36 -23.95 -4.22
C ILE A 39 16.48 -23.20 -3.47
N CYS A 40 16.19 -21.98 -3.00
CA CYS A 40 17.08 -21.15 -2.20
C CYS A 40 16.38 -20.78 -0.88
N ASP A 41 16.62 -21.51 0.19
CA ASP A 41 15.94 -21.30 1.48
C ASP A 41 16.63 -20.27 2.40
N VAL A 42 17.82 -19.79 2.02
CA VAL A 42 18.65 -18.89 2.85
C VAL A 42 17.92 -17.59 3.21
N TYR A 43 17.04 -17.09 2.32
CA TYR A 43 16.30 -15.83 2.50
C TYR A 43 14.82 -16.05 2.84
N GLY A 44 14.42 -17.27 3.12
CA GLY A 44 13.06 -17.68 3.46
C GLY A 44 12.33 -18.42 2.34
N ALA A 45 11.07 -18.75 2.57
CA ALA A 45 10.29 -19.55 1.63
C ALA A 45 10.00 -18.81 0.32
N GLY A 46 9.98 -19.57 -0.79
CA GLY A 46 9.61 -19.07 -2.12
C GLY A 46 10.75 -18.46 -2.93
N TYR A 47 11.99 -18.50 -2.42
CA TYR A 47 13.17 -18.14 -3.20
C TYR A 47 13.69 -19.32 -4.01
N PHE A 48 14.23 -19.02 -5.19
CA PHE A 48 14.91 -19.96 -6.07
C PHE A 48 16.16 -19.30 -6.68
N TYR A 49 17.17 -20.12 -7.00
CA TYR A 49 18.36 -19.60 -7.68
C TYR A 49 18.06 -19.21 -9.12
N ILE A 50 18.52 -18.05 -9.54
CA ILE A 50 18.54 -17.68 -10.96
C ILE A 50 19.55 -18.62 -11.64
N PRO A 51 19.14 -19.39 -12.70
CA PRO A 51 20.02 -20.33 -13.36
C PRO A 51 21.37 -19.75 -13.75
N GLY A 52 22.47 -20.42 -13.40
CA GLY A 52 23.83 -19.99 -13.70
C GLY A 52 24.37 -18.85 -12.81
N THR A 53 23.68 -18.52 -11.73
CA THR A 53 24.11 -17.48 -10.78
C THR A 53 23.99 -17.97 -9.33
N GLU A 54 24.60 -17.23 -8.39
CA GLU A 54 24.42 -17.41 -6.95
C GLU A 54 23.32 -16.52 -6.35
N THR A 55 22.58 -15.83 -7.21
CA THR A 55 21.52 -14.92 -6.81
C THR A 55 20.22 -15.67 -6.60
N CYS A 56 19.62 -15.54 -5.44
CA CYS A 56 18.29 -16.04 -5.12
C CYS A 56 17.26 -14.98 -5.50
N LEU A 57 16.19 -15.40 -6.19
CA LEU A 57 15.09 -14.56 -6.64
C LEU A 57 13.78 -15.09 -6.06
N ARG A 58 12.95 -14.20 -5.54
CA ARG A 58 11.55 -14.45 -5.23
C ARG A 58 10.68 -13.50 -6.03
N ILE A 59 9.61 -14.02 -6.61
CA ILE A 59 8.56 -13.26 -7.28
C ILE A 59 7.28 -13.46 -6.48
N GLY A 60 6.53 -12.41 -6.26
CA GLY A 60 5.26 -12.43 -5.55
C GLY A 60 4.46 -11.17 -5.82
N GLY A 61 3.44 -10.96 -5.03
CA GLY A 61 2.60 -9.79 -5.17
C GLY A 61 1.20 -9.98 -4.63
N TYR A 62 0.28 -9.17 -5.13
CA TYR A 62 -1.13 -9.32 -4.80
C TYR A 62 -2.03 -8.77 -5.89
N ILE A 63 -3.23 -9.31 -5.97
CA ILE A 63 -4.38 -8.70 -6.65
C ILE A 63 -5.32 -8.22 -5.56
N ARG A 64 -5.82 -6.97 -5.71
CA ARG A 64 -6.72 -6.32 -4.78
C ARG A 64 -7.89 -5.70 -5.53
N TYR A 65 -9.07 -5.78 -4.93
CA TYR A 65 -10.23 -5.03 -5.36
C TYR A 65 -10.88 -4.35 -4.17
N ASP A 66 -11.05 -3.03 -4.25
CA ASP A 66 -11.66 -2.20 -3.22
C ASP A 66 -12.98 -1.63 -3.74
N ILE A 67 -14.00 -1.63 -2.85
CA ILE A 67 -15.30 -0.97 -3.06
C ILE A 67 -15.52 -0.07 -1.85
N GLY A 68 -15.68 1.23 -2.08
CA GLY A 68 -15.93 2.22 -1.05
C GLY A 68 -17.28 2.90 -1.20
N VAL A 69 -17.91 3.29 -0.10
CA VAL A 69 -19.20 3.96 -0.02
C VAL A 69 -19.17 5.06 1.04
N GLY A 70 -20.11 6.00 0.94
CA GLY A 70 -20.29 7.06 1.92
C GLY A 70 -19.40 8.28 1.68
N ASP A 71 -19.42 9.21 2.62
CA ASP A 71 -18.80 10.54 2.45
C ASP A 71 -17.27 10.45 2.31
N ARG A 72 -16.63 9.51 2.99
CA ARG A 72 -15.16 9.35 2.94
C ARG A 72 -14.74 8.39 1.83
N GLU A 73 -15.36 7.22 1.74
CA GLU A 73 -14.88 6.11 0.91
C GLU A 73 -15.60 6.02 -0.45
N GLY A 74 -16.71 6.74 -0.63
CA GLY A 74 -17.43 6.84 -1.90
C GLY A 74 -16.86 7.87 -2.86
N VAL A 75 -17.51 8.03 -3.99
CA VAL A 75 -17.27 9.09 -4.97
C VAL A 75 -18.47 10.00 -4.99
N GLN A 76 -18.25 11.27 -4.74
CA GLN A 76 -19.30 12.29 -4.67
C GLN A 76 -19.35 13.14 -5.94
N ASN A 77 -20.49 13.76 -6.19
CA ASN A 77 -20.69 14.73 -7.26
C ASN A 77 -20.36 14.18 -8.67
N VAL A 78 -20.69 12.90 -8.92
CA VAL A 78 -20.60 12.30 -10.26
C VAL A 78 -21.72 12.85 -11.12
N GLN A 79 -21.41 13.29 -12.34
CA GLN A 79 -22.40 13.86 -13.26
C GLN A 79 -23.50 12.85 -13.60
N ASP A 80 -24.77 13.27 -13.43
CA ASP A 80 -25.92 12.54 -13.96
C ASP A 80 -26.04 12.80 -15.47
N HIS A 81 -26.02 11.71 -16.26
CA HIS A 81 -26.11 11.81 -17.72
C HIS A 81 -27.52 12.09 -18.25
N LEU A 82 -28.56 12.00 -17.41
CA LEU A 82 -29.93 12.21 -17.82
C LEU A 82 -30.36 13.65 -17.66
N ASP A 83 -30.02 14.29 -16.56
CA ASP A 83 -30.53 15.62 -16.24
C ASP A 83 -29.42 16.67 -16.01
N GLY A 84 -28.15 16.22 -16.04
CA GLY A 84 -26.98 17.09 -15.81
C GLY A 84 -26.74 17.45 -14.34
N GLY A 85 -27.50 16.87 -13.42
CA GLY A 85 -27.27 16.94 -11.98
C GLY A 85 -26.05 16.13 -11.53
N THR A 86 -25.93 15.90 -10.23
CA THR A 86 -24.87 15.08 -9.65
C THR A 86 -25.41 14.01 -8.75
N ASN A 87 -24.77 12.85 -8.77
CA ASN A 87 -25.04 11.68 -7.93
C ASN A 87 -23.81 11.28 -7.14
N ASP A 88 -24.02 10.65 -5.99
CA ASP A 88 -22.96 9.93 -5.29
C ASP A 88 -22.94 8.47 -5.76
N THR A 89 -21.74 7.89 -5.83
CA THR A 89 -21.57 6.49 -6.25
C THR A 89 -20.43 5.81 -5.51
N TYR A 90 -20.25 4.53 -5.80
CA TYR A 90 -19.19 3.71 -5.21
C TYR A 90 -17.83 4.10 -5.74
N TYR A 91 -16.83 4.23 -4.86
CA TYR A 91 -15.43 4.12 -5.26
C TYR A 91 -15.12 2.66 -5.59
N LYS A 92 -14.38 2.44 -6.67
CA LYS A 92 -13.94 1.10 -7.08
C LYS A 92 -12.52 1.16 -7.62
N GLN A 93 -11.68 0.23 -7.17
CA GLN A 93 -10.32 0.11 -7.68
C GLN A 93 -9.85 -1.33 -7.70
N ALA A 94 -9.44 -1.80 -8.88
CA ALA A 94 -8.65 -3.01 -9.02
C ALA A 94 -7.16 -2.63 -9.01
N ARG A 95 -6.33 -3.41 -8.30
CA ARG A 95 -4.88 -3.25 -8.26
C ARG A 95 -4.18 -4.58 -8.44
N PHE A 96 -3.16 -4.60 -9.28
CA PHE A 96 -2.16 -5.64 -9.33
C PHE A 96 -0.83 -5.06 -8.86
N ALA A 97 -0.21 -5.66 -7.84
CA ALA A 97 1.13 -5.32 -7.40
C ALA A 97 2.08 -6.48 -7.69
N LEU A 98 3.12 -6.19 -8.46
CA LEU A 98 4.22 -7.12 -8.71
C LEU A 98 5.38 -6.78 -7.79
N LYS A 99 5.89 -7.79 -7.10
CA LYS A 99 7.02 -7.67 -6.16
C LYS A 99 8.12 -8.62 -6.54
N THR A 100 9.36 -8.15 -6.48
CA THR A 100 10.54 -9.02 -6.62
C THR A 100 11.51 -8.78 -5.48
N TRP A 101 12.13 -9.84 -5.03
CA TRP A 101 13.20 -9.79 -4.03
C TRP A 101 14.38 -10.59 -4.55
N THR A 102 15.59 -10.05 -4.40
CA THR A 102 16.81 -10.83 -4.61
C THR A 102 17.63 -10.88 -3.33
N GLY A 103 18.45 -11.92 -3.20
CA GLY A 103 19.41 -12.05 -2.12
C GLY A 103 20.64 -12.81 -2.60
N GLN A 104 21.82 -12.35 -2.16
CA GLN A 104 23.10 -12.97 -2.43
C GLN A 104 24.05 -12.67 -1.25
N GLU A 105 24.78 -13.69 -0.78
CA GLU A 105 25.84 -13.46 0.19
C GLU A 105 27.10 -12.95 -0.51
N THR A 106 27.75 -11.96 0.11
CA THR A 106 29.01 -11.40 -0.36
C THR A 106 30.00 -11.25 0.79
N GLU A 107 31.27 -11.02 0.49
CA GLU A 107 32.29 -10.75 1.50
C GLU A 107 31.98 -9.49 2.34
N LEU A 108 31.17 -8.57 1.82
CA LEU A 108 30.75 -7.32 2.48
C LEU A 108 29.41 -7.44 3.21
N GLY A 109 28.82 -8.64 3.25
CA GLY A 109 27.51 -8.93 3.84
C GLY A 109 26.47 -9.30 2.80
N THR A 110 25.24 -9.46 3.23
CA THR A 110 24.13 -9.84 2.35
C THR A 110 23.75 -8.68 1.42
N LEU A 111 23.83 -8.92 0.11
CA LEU A 111 23.32 -8.01 -0.92
C LEU A 111 21.87 -8.37 -1.22
N LYS A 112 20.95 -7.41 -1.06
CA LYS A 112 19.51 -7.57 -1.31
C LYS A 112 19.00 -6.50 -2.26
N THR A 113 17.99 -6.85 -3.06
CA THR A 113 17.16 -5.87 -3.76
C THR A 113 15.69 -6.12 -3.48
N TYR A 114 14.88 -5.08 -3.58
CA TYR A 114 13.44 -5.19 -3.56
C TYR A 114 12.84 -4.21 -4.55
N THR A 115 11.84 -4.68 -5.31
CA THR A 115 11.02 -3.82 -6.17
C THR A 115 9.54 -4.08 -5.92
N GLU A 116 8.72 -3.03 -6.02
CA GLU A 116 7.27 -3.14 -6.07
C GLU A 116 6.74 -2.17 -7.12
N THR A 117 6.01 -2.72 -8.11
CA THR A 117 5.32 -1.97 -9.14
C THR A 117 3.84 -2.20 -9.03
N ARG A 118 3.03 -1.13 -9.10
CA ARG A 118 1.57 -1.18 -8.99
C ARG A 118 0.91 -0.75 -10.29
N PHE A 119 -0.07 -1.55 -10.71
CA PHE A 119 -0.97 -1.30 -11.84
C PHE A 119 -2.37 -1.13 -11.29
N ASN A 120 -3.05 -0.04 -11.63
CA ASN A 120 -4.36 0.28 -11.07
C ASN A 120 -5.35 0.57 -12.19
N TYR A 121 -6.59 0.06 -12.03
CA TYR A 121 -7.76 0.43 -12.80
C TYR A 121 -8.88 0.80 -11.82
N GLY A 122 -9.43 1.98 -11.96
CA GLY A 122 -10.46 2.41 -11.02
C GLY A 122 -10.90 3.85 -11.26
N ASN A 123 -11.61 4.40 -10.30
CA ASN A 123 -12.07 5.77 -10.38
C ASN A 123 -10.91 6.76 -10.41
N SER A 124 -10.96 7.67 -11.36
CA SER A 124 -10.04 8.79 -11.53
C SER A 124 -10.84 10.01 -11.99
N SER A 125 -10.31 11.20 -11.72
CA SER A 125 -10.88 12.41 -12.31
C SER A 125 -10.70 12.40 -13.84
N GLY A 126 -11.67 12.94 -14.55
CA GLY A 126 -11.62 13.09 -16.00
C GLY A 126 -12.67 14.11 -16.45
N ASP A 127 -12.52 14.61 -17.67
CA ASP A 127 -13.48 15.53 -18.24
C ASP A 127 -14.63 14.76 -18.93
N TYR A 128 -15.84 15.16 -18.63
CA TYR A 128 -17.02 14.67 -19.34
C TYR A 128 -17.17 15.34 -20.70
N THR A 129 -18.08 14.80 -21.52
CA THR A 129 -18.47 15.45 -22.78
C THR A 129 -18.94 16.87 -22.51
N GLY A 130 -18.48 17.82 -23.34
CA GLY A 130 -18.85 19.22 -23.18
C GLY A 130 -20.34 19.45 -23.23
N VAL A 131 -20.86 20.17 -22.25
CA VAL A 131 -22.28 20.55 -22.16
C VAL A 131 -22.41 22.01 -22.58
N PRO A 132 -23.30 22.35 -23.54
CA PRO A 132 -23.58 23.74 -23.88
C PRO A 132 -24.17 24.46 -22.67
N THR A 133 -23.44 25.42 -22.14
CA THR A 133 -23.82 26.17 -20.93
C THR A 133 -23.96 27.65 -21.27
N ASP A 134 -25.07 28.27 -20.87
CA ASP A 134 -25.24 29.71 -20.87
C ASP A 134 -24.50 30.26 -19.66
N VAL A 135 -23.31 30.86 -19.88
CA VAL A 135 -22.43 31.34 -18.82
C VAL A 135 -22.73 32.78 -18.41
N ASP A 136 -23.55 33.52 -19.17
CA ASP A 136 -23.85 34.95 -18.94
C ASP A 136 -25.35 35.23 -18.79
N ASN A 137 -26.20 34.22 -18.79
CA ASN A 137 -27.66 34.31 -18.76
C ASN A 137 -28.22 35.20 -19.88
N ASN A 138 -27.57 35.26 -21.04
CA ASN A 138 -27.98 36.04 -22.18
C ASN A 138 -28.32 35.16 -23.37
N PRO A 139 -29.61 34.97 -23.71
CA PRO A 139 -29.99 34.12 -24.80
C PRO A 139 -29.55 34.59 -26.20
N ALA A 140 -28.97 35.76 -26.30
CA ALA A 140 -28.40 36.27 -27.55
C ALA A 140 -26.94 35.86 -27.78
N THR A 141 -26.25 35.35 -26.76
CA THR A 141 -24.89 34.83 -26.88
C THR A 141 -24.89 33.31 -27.07
N PRO A 142 -24.02 32.75 -27.93
CA PRO A 142 -23.91 31.30 -28.06
C PRO A 142 -23.47 30.66 -26.74
N ASN A 143 -24.07 29.54 -26.36
CA ASN A 143 -23.65 28.74 -25.24
C ASN A 143 -22.19 28.30 -25.41
N VAL A 144 -21.43 28.37 -24.33
CA VAL A 144 -20.05 27.88 -24.27
C VAL A 144 -20.06 26.40 -23.88
N LEU A 145 -19.24 25.57 -24.53
CA LEU A 145 -19.05 24.19 -24.12
C LEU A 145 -18.23 24.18 -22.82
N VAL A 146 -18.87 23.80 -21.73
CA VAL A 146 -18.23 23.53 -20.45
C VAL A 146 -18.00 22.03 -20.34
N TYR A 147 -16.79 21.64 -19.99
CA TYR A 147 -16.40 20.24 -19.78
C TYR A 147 -16.32 20.00 -18.27
N PRO A 148 -17.41 19.52 -17.65
CA PRO A 148 -17.37 19.23 -16.22
C PRO A 148 -16.37 18.13 -15.92
N THR A 149 -15.56 18.34 -14.91
CA THR A 149 -14.64 17.31 -14.39
C THR A 149 -15.40 16.39 -13.45
N GLY A 150 -15.19 15.11 -13.60
CA GLY A 150 -15.85 14.12 -12.74
C GLY A 150 -15.06 12.83 -12.63
N TRP A 151 -15.64 11.85 -11.96
CA TRP A 151 -15.01 10.56 -11.72
C TRP A 151 -15.35 9.57 -12.84
N GLN A 152 -14.31 9.01 -13.44
CA GLN A 152 -14.41 8.01 -14.50
C GLN A 152 -13.57 6.77 -14.14
N ALA A 153 -13.98 5.60 -14.61
CA ALA A 153 -13.18 4.39 -14.48
C ALA A 153 -12.13 4.33 -15.60
N GLY A 154 -10.87 4.11 -15.25
CA GLY A 154 -9.80 4.06 -16.23
C GLY A 154 -8.49 3.47 -15.66
N ASN A 155 -7.54 3.22 -16.56
CA ASN A 155 -6.18 2.88 -16.18
C ASN A 155 -5.51 4.10 -15.55
N LYS A 156 -4.84 3.88 -14.42
CA LYS A 156 -3.99 4.88 -13.78
C LYS A 156 -2.54 4.67 -14.23
N THR A 157 -1.72 5.71 -14.09
CA THR A 157 -0.29 5.61 -14.32
C THR A 157 0.32 4.51 -13.47
N VAL A 158 1.22 3.73 -14.06
CA VAL A 158 1.99 2.72 -13.33
C VAL A 158 2.88 3.42 -12.30
N SER A 159 2.84 2.96 -11.06
CA SER A 159 3.67 3.51 -9.99
C SER A 159 4.78 2.56 -9.57
N LEU A 160 5.98 3.12 -9.40
CA LEU A 160 7.12 2.44 -8.77
C LEU A 160 7.07 2.74 -7.27
N ASN A 161 6.62 1.78 -6.47
CA ASN A 161 6.50 1.98 -5.02
C ASN A 161 7.82 1.78 -4.29
N PHE A 162 8.57 0.75 -4.68
CA PHE A 162 9.87 0.44 -4.11
C PHE A 162 10.85 0.02 -5.22
N ALA A 163 12.08 0.50 -5.13
CA ALA A 163 13.20 0.07 -5.96
C ALA A 163 14.51 0.40 -5.21
N TRP A 164 14.98 -0.52 -4.36
CA TRP A 164 16.16 -0.28 -3.58
C TRP A 164 17.16 -1.45 -3.61
N ILE A 165 18.41 -1.13 -3.34
CA ILE A 165 19.53 -2.04 -3.14
C ILE A 165 19.98 -1.91 -1.69
N GLN A 166 20.25 -3.02 -1.02
CA GLN A 166 20.78 -3.04 0.33
C GLN A 166 22.00 -3.95 0.42
N LEU A 167 23.10 -3.45 0.99
CA LEU A 167 24.30 -4.21 1.32
C LEU A 167 24.57 -4.08 2.81
N GLY A 168 24.41 -5.17 3.55
CA GLY A 168 24.46 -5.13 5.00
C GLY A 168 23.45 -4.14 5.58
N GLY A 169 23.92 -3.13 6.31
CA GLY A 169 23.07 -2.06 6.86
C GLY A 169 22.77 -0.91 5.91
N LEU A 170 23.55 -0.74 4.84
CA LEU A 170 23.39 0.36 3.87
C LEU A 170 22.28 0.03 2.87
N ARG A 171 21.27 0.90 2.74
CA ARG A 171 20.22 0.83 1.71
C ARG A 171 20.15 2.12 0.92
N VAL A 172 20.04 2.00 -0.40
CA VAL A 172 19.92 3.13 -1.33
C VAL A 172 18.82 2.86 -2.36
N GLY A 173 18.10 3.89 -2.74
CA GLY A 173 17.09 3.86 -3.80
C GLY A 173 15.74 4.42 -3.37
N LYS A 174 14.69 4.11 -4.15
CA LYS A 174 13.30 4.50 -3.85
C LYS A 174 12.74 3.58 -2.75
N ASP A 175 12.37 4.20 -1.65
CA ASP A 175 11.76 3.53 -0.48
C ASP A 175 10.68 4.43 0.11
N GLU A 176 10.12 4.04 1.23
CA GLU A 176 9.35 4.92 2.09
C GLU A 176 10.26 5.49 3.18
N SER A 177 9.96 6.70 3.62
CA SER A 177 10.72 7.43 4.64
C SER A 177 10.94 6.59 5.90
N ALA A 178 12.15 6.62 6.42
CA ALA A 178 12.50 6.03 7.71
C ALA A 178 11.66 6.60 8.87
N PHE A 179 11.14 7.83 8.72
CA PHE A 179 10.24 8.44 9.69
C PHE A 179 8.97 7.63 9.92
N ASN A 180 8.48 6.92 8.90
CA ASN A 180 7.32 6.04 8.98
C ASN A 180 7.73 4.56 9.13
N THR A 181 8.62 4.07 8.26
CA THR A 181 8.96 2.63 8.24
C THR A 181 9.66 2.17 9.49
N PHE A 182 10.51 3.01 10.11
CA PHE A 182 11.26 2.63 11.29
C PHE A 182 10.43 2.70 12.57
N SER A 183 9.54 3.69 12.70
CA SER A 183 8.59 3.77 13.83
C SER A 183 7.42 2.79 13.69
N GLY A 184 7.05 2.42 12.46
CA GLY A 184 5.89 1.59 12.12
C GLY A 184 4.68 2.40 11.70
N TYR A 185 3.82 1.78 10.86
CA TYR A 185 2.58 2.37 10.37
C TYR A 185 1.52 2.44 11.45
N ALA A 186 0.53 3.30 11.26
CA ALA A 186 -0.51 3.57 12.24
C ALA A 186 -1.62 2.48 12.29
N GLY A 187 -1.25 1.21 12.31
CA GLY A 187 -2.17 0.09 12.55
C GLY A 187 -2.50 -0.76 11.34
N GLU A 188 -3.52 -1.63 11.50
CA GLU A 188 -3.95 -2.63 10.52
C GLU A 188 -5.31 -2.28 9.89
N VAL A 189 -5.70 -1.01 9.95
CA VAL A 189 -6.88 -0.50 9.26
C VAL A 189 -6.54 -0.15 7.80
N ILE A 190 -7.56 -0.05 6.94
CA ILE A 190 -7.37 0.25 5.53
C ILE A 190 -7.02 1.73 5.34
N ASP A 191 -7.77 2.61 6.00
CA ASP A 191 -7.53 4.05 5.99
C ASP A 191 -6.85 4.51 7.30
N ASP A 192 -5.58 4.18 7.42
CA ASP A 192 -4.74 4.51 8.57
C ASP A 192 -4.29 5.98 8.60
N THR A 193 -4.60 6.75 7.57
CA THR A 193 -4.19 8.14 7.37
C THR A 193 -5.33 9.16 7.52
N LEU A 194 -6.41 8.82 8.22
CA LEU A 194 -7.48 9.78 8.56
C LEU A 194 -6.94 11.05 9.24
N VAL A 195 -5.97 10.89 10.14
CA VAL A 195 -5.01 11.92 10.52
C VAL A 195 -3.65 11.46 10.03
N PRO A 196 -3.02 12.18 9.07
CA PRO A 196 -1.76 11.75 8.48
C PRO A 196 -0.64 11.74 9.52
N TYR A 197 0.37 10.87 9.34
CA TYR A 197 1.48 10.70 10.28
C TYR A 197 2.87 10.82 9.65
N GLY A 198 2.97 11.44 8.50
CA GLY A 198 4.15 11.70 7.68
C GLY A 198 3.96 11.21 6.25
N ASN A 199 4.67 11.82 5.30
CA ASN A 199 4.71 11.36 3.92
C ASN A 199 5.56 10.10 3.79
N PHE A 200 5.29 9.30 2.75
CA PHE A 200 5.90 7.98 2.60
C PHE A 200 7.02 7.97 1.55
N ASP A 201 6.65 8.23 0.31
CA ASP A 201 7.51 8.00 -0.86
C ASP A 201 8.70 8.96 -0.92
N THR A 202 9.93 8.42 -1.01
CA THR A 202 11.16 9.22 -1.12
C THR A 202 12.31 8.39 -1.69
N ASN A 203 13.33 9.02 -2.23
CA ASN A 203 14.64 8.40 -2.43
C ASN A 203 15.43 8.49 -1.12
N VAL A 204 16.16 7.41 -0.79
CA VAL A 204 16.91 7.30 0.46
C VAL A 204 18.35 6.88 0.23
N ILE A 205 19.23 7.36 1.11
CA ILE A 205 20.52 6.77 1.45
C ILE A 205 20.48 6.56 2.95
N GLN A 206 20.28 5.32 3.40
CA GLN A 206 20.06 5.05 4.82
C GLN A 206 20.92 3.90 5.32
N TYR A 207 21.23 3.94 6.60
CA TYR A 207 21.98 2.91 7.29
C TYR A 207 21.21 2.41 8.50
N TYR A 208 20.98 1.10 8.54
CA TYR A 208 20.38 0.40 9.65
C TYR A 208 21.44 -0.27 10.50
N PHE A 209 21.37 -0.06 11.80
CA PHE A 209 22.15 -0.75 12.79
C PHE A 209 21.26 -1.67 13.63
N ASP A 210 21.67 -2.92 13.81
CA ASP A 210 21.02 -3.89 14.68
C ASP A 210 22.05 -4.47 15.63
N ALA A 211 21.84 -4.28 16.93
CA ALA A 211 22.73 -4.79 17.98
C ALA A 211 22.47 -6.26 18.35
N GLY A 212 21.44 -6.92 17.79
CA GLY A 212 21.09 -8.32 18.04
C GLY A 212 20.43 -8.61 19.40
N ASN A 213 20.23 -7.59 20.25
CA ASN A 213 19.60 -7.70 21.58
C ASN A 213 18.23 -6.99 21.64
N GLY A 214 17.62 -6.74 20.48
CA GLY A 214 16.38 -5.99 20.31
C GLY A 214 16.57 -4.48 20.15
N PHE A 215 17.79 -3.96 20.32
CA PHE A 215 18.12 -2.56 20.03
C PHE A 215 18.50 -2.41 18.56
N SER A 216 17.88 -1.42 17.90
CA SER A 216 18.22 -1.02 16.53
C SER A 216 18.19 0.50 16.38
N ALA A 217 18.89 0.99 15.37
CA ALA A 217 18.94 2.40 15.02
C ALA A 217 18.93 2.59 13.51
N VAL A 218 18.54 3.78 13.07
CA VAL A 218 18.57 4.18 11.65
C VAL A 218 19.06 5.62 11.52
N VAL A 219 19.80 5.88 10.47
CA VAL A 219 20.05 7.22 9.94
C VAL A 219 19.74 7.19 8.46
N SER A 220 18.94 8.16 7.99
CA SER A 220 18.50 8.27 6.59
C SER A 220 18.72 9.69 6.08
N LEU A 221 19.26 9.80 4.88
CA LEU A 221 19.25 10.99 4.05
C LEU A 221 18.17 10.81 3.01
N GLU A 222 17.23 11.76 2.92
CA GLU A 222 16.02 11.63 2.14
C GLU A 222 15.83 12.81 1.19
N GLU A 223 15.17 12.57 0.06
CA GLU A 223 14.89 13.57 -0.96
C GLU A 223 13.55 14.28 -0.76
N GLY A 224 12.60 13.63 -0.07
CA GLY A 224 11.20 14.03 -0.09
C GLY A 224 10.49 13.59 -1.36
N ALA A 225 9.30 14.12 -1.61
CA ALA A 225 8.50 13.83 -2.81
C ALA A 225 7.54 14.98 -3.15
N GLY A 226 7.17 15.08 -4.43
CA GLY A 226 6.23 16.10 -4.91
C GLY A 226 6.74 17.52 -4.64
N THR A 227 5.91 18.34 -4.01
CA THR A 227 6.25 19.73 -3.64
C THR A 227 7.24 19.83 -2.49
N ASP A 228 7.42 18.74 -1.74
CA ASP A 228 8.35 18.65 -0.61
C ASP A 228 9.70 18.01 -1.01
N THR A 229 9.98 17.90 -2.31
CA THR A 229 11.30 17.51 -2.80
C THR A 229 12.35 18.55 -2.41
N ILE A 230 13.54 18.12 -1.99
CA ILE A 230 14.64 19.04 -1.61
C ILE A 230 14.88 20.07 -2.72
N ASP A 231 15.02 21.34 -2.32
CA ASP A 231 15.23 22.49 -3.20
C ASP A 231 16.71 22.90 -3.33
N SER A 232 17.60 22.16 -2.66
CA SER A 232 19.04 22.42 -2.62
C SER A 232 19.84 21.11 -2.53
N TYR A 233 21.17 21.20 -2.38
CA TYR A 233 22.03 20.04 -2.14
C TYR A 233 21.96 19.52 -0.69
N VAL A 234 21.19 20.14 0.20
CA VAL A 234 21.02 19.70 1.58
C VAL A 234 19.87 18.71 1.66
N PRO A 235 20.10 17.42 1.96
CA PRO A 235 19.04 16.44 2.08
C PRO A 235 18.21 16.67 3.35
N HIS A 236 17.00 16.13 3.37
CA HIS A 236 16.30 15.87 4.61
C HIS A 236 17.06 14.79 5.40
N VAL A 237 16.95 14.83 6.72
CA VAL A 237 17.67 13.89 7.60
C VAL A 237 16.69 13.25 8.59
N VAL A 238 16.72 11.93 8.69
CA VAL A 238 15.97 11.17 9.70
C VAL A 238 16.92 10.37 10.57
N GLY A 239 16.72 10.40 11.90
CA GLY A 239 17.36 9.55 12.86
C GLY A 239 16.35 8.82 13.72
N GLY A 240 16.60 7.55 14.05
CA GLY A 240 15.66 6.77 14.86
C GLY A 240 16.37 5.73 15.72
N VAL A 241 15.72 5.41 16.84
CA VAL A 241 16.11 4.31 17.75
C VAL A 241 14.89 3.47 18.10
N LYS A 242 15.09 2.17 18.25
CA LYS A 242 14.04 1.21 18.59
C LYS A 242 14.58 0.15 19.54
N TRP A 243 13.77 -0.23 20.49
CA TRP A 243 14.01 -1.34 21.37
C TRP A 243 12.79 -2.27 21.40
N THR A 244 12.99 -3.53 20.99
CA THR A 244 11.96 -4.55 20.86
C THR A 244 12.25 -5.71 21.80
N GLN A 245 11.24 -6.18 22.52
CA GLN A 245 11.30 -7.29 23.47
C GLN A 245 10.06 -8.18 23.32
N GLY A 246 9.99 -9.28 24.06
CA GLY A 246 8.83 -10.20 24.00
C GLY A 246 7.49 -9.59 24.42
N TRP A 247 7.49 -8.53 25.20
CA TRP A 247 6.27 -7.80 25.61
C TRP A 247 5.81 -6.76 24.57
N GLY A 248 6.64 -6.40 23.60
CA GLY A 248 6.38 -5.34 22.61
C GLY A 248 7.61 -4.53 22.30
N GLY A 249 7.49 -3.22 22.10
CA GLY A 249 8.62 -2.37 21.77
C GLY A 249 8.33 -0.89 21.91
N ILE A 250 9.41 -0.12 22.01
CA ILE A 250 9.36 1.34 21.97
C ILE A 250 10.26 1.82 20.84
N SER A 251 9.79 2.80 20.07
CA SER A 251 10.58 3.45 19.01
C SER A 251 10.42 4.96 19.06
N GLY A 252 11.46 5.66 18.61
CA GLY A 252 11.44 7.10 18.45
C GLY A 252 12.19 7.48 17.19
N VAL A 253 11.65 8.45 16.45
CA VAL A 253 12.26 9.03 15.24
C VAL A 253 12.21 10.54 15.31
N VAL A 254 13.25 11.18 14.79
CA VAL A 254 13.34 12.62 14.61
C VAL A 254 13.76 12.90 13.18
N ALA A 255 13.14 13.86 12.53
CA ALA A 255 13.42 14.28 11.18
C ALA A 255 13.67 15.79 11.09
N TYR A 256 14.58 16.17 10.21
CA TYR A 256 14.83 17.55 9.82
C TYR A 256 14.46 17.72 8.35
N ASP A 257 13.51 18.59 8.09
CA ASP A 257 13.13 19.01 6.74
C ASP A 257 13.99 20.21 6.34
N SER A 258 14.84 20.05 5.34
CA SER A 258 15.78 21.08 4.90
C SER A 258 15.12 22.22 4.13
N ASN A 259 13.99 21.99 3.47
CA ASN A 259 13.26 23.03 2.72
C ASN A 259 12.66 24.08 3.66
N TYR A 260 12.08 23.61 4.76
CA TYR A 260 11.36 24.44 5.72
C TYR A 260 12.20 24.74 6.98
N GLU A 261 13.43 24.19 7.09
CA GLU A 261 14.24 24.22 8.32
C GLU A 261 13.42 23.82 9.55
N ALA A 262 12.64 22.74 9.41
CA ALA A 262 11.66 22.29 10.41
C ALA A 262 12.09 20.94 11.02
N VAL A 263 11.81 20.77 12.31
CA VAL A 263 12.05 19.53 13.03
C VAL A 263 10.72 18.88 13.40
N SER A 264 10.62 17.59 13.13
CA SER A 264 9.47 16.76 13.50
C SER A 264 9.95 15.48 14.18
N GLY A 265 9.17 14.94 15.08
CA GLY A 265 9.50 13.69 15.75
C GLY A 265 8.26 12.87 16.11
N LYS A 266 8.44 11.57 16.22
CA LYS A 266 7.42 10.63 16.70
C LYS A 266 8.01 9.67 17.71
N VAL A 267 7.16 9.26 18.66
CA VAL A 267 7.42 8.15 19.57
C VAL A 267 6.26 7.16 19.46
N ARG A 268 6.59 5.87 19.53
CA ARG A 268 5.61 4.80 19.46
C ARG A 268 5.90 3.74 20.51
N LEU A 269 4.84 3.25 21.15
CA LEU A 269 4.84 2.12 22.06
C LEU A 269 3.93 1.04 21.47
N ASP A 270 4.44 -0.17 21.33
CA ASP A 270 3.69 -1.37 20.96
C ASP A 270 3.66 -2.32 22.16
N VAL A 271 2.50 -2.92 22.46
CA VAL A 271 2.31 -3.83 23.59
C VAL A 271 1.60 -5.10 23.13
N THR A 272 2.23 -6.24 23.36
CA THR A 272 1.61 -7.56 23.23
C THR A 272 0.94 -7.88 24.57
N ALA A 273 -0.34 -7.52 24.70
CA ALA A 273 -1.08 -7.68 25.95
C ALA A 273 -1.43 -9.15 26.24
N THR A 274 -1.84 -9.89 25.19
CA THR A 274 -2.02 -11.34 25.20
C THR A 274 -1.60 -11.91 23.84
N ASN A 275 -1.72 -13.23 23.66
CA ASN A 275 -1.46 -13.86 22.35
C ASN A 275 -2.45 -13.39 21.27
N GLU A 276 -3.65 -12.97 21.69
CA GLU A 276 -4.72 -12.51 20.80
C GLU A 276 -4.77 -10.98 20.67
N LEU A 277 -4.29 -10.23 21.68
CA LEU A 277 -4.45 -8.76 21.76
C LEU A 277 -3.10 -8.05 21.68
N THR A 278 -2.94 -7.26 20.64
CA THR A 278 -1.84 -6.29 20.51
C THR A 278 -2.41 -4.88 20.52
N LEU A 279 -1.75 -3.97 21.22
CA LEU A 279 -2.11 -2.56 21.33
C LEU A 279 -0.91 -1.71 20.93
N TRP A 280 -1.19 -0.51 20.45
CA TRP A 280 -0.14 0.46 20.15
C TRP A 280 -0.64 1.89 20.38
N VAL A 281 0.29 2.78 20.68
CA VAL A 281 0.07 4.22 20.72
C VAL A 281 1.27 4.94 20.12
N MET A 282 0.98 6.00 19.38
CA MET A 282 1.99 6.84 18.75
C MET A 282 1.63 8.31 19.00
N ALA A 283 2.64 9.16 19.23
CA ALA A 283 2.50 10.60 19.34
C ALA A 283 3.55 11.29 18.49
N GLY A 284 3.15 12.33 17.80
CA GLY A 284 3.99 13.17 16.95
C GLY A 284 4.00 14.62 17.39
N TYR A 285 5.12 15.28 17.19
CA TYR A 285 5.29 16.71 17.41
C TYR A 285 6.19 17.30 16.31
N GLY A 286 5.87 18.51 15.84
CA GLY A 286 6.71 19.28 14.93
C GLY A 286 6.66 20.77 15.25
N ASN A 287 7.79 21.42 15.09
CA ASN A 287 7.86 22.86 15.18
C ASN A 287 7.29 23.51 13.90
N LYS A 288 7.17 24.83 13.89
CA LYS A 288 6.62 25.62 12.77
C LYS A 288 5.23 25.15 12.37
N SER A 289 4.25 25.37 13.23
CA SER A 289 2.86 25.06 12.99
C SER A 289 2.01 26.31 13.21
N ASP A 290 1.29 26.73 12.18
CA ASP A 290 0.22 27.72 12.30
C ASP A 290 -1.10 26.99 12.06
N VAL A 291 -1.83 26.73 13.14
CA VAL A 291 -3.18 26.16 13.08
C VAL A 291 -4.08 27.13 12.33
N GLY A 292 -4.64 26.71 11.21
CA GLY A 292 -5.55 27.53 10.40
C GLY A 292 -4.97 28.10 9.12
N ASP A 293 -3.66 27.97 8.86
CA ASP A 293 -3.07 28.22 7.56
C ASP A 293 -2.76 26.87 6.86
N PRO A 294 -3.50 26.49 5.82
CA PRO A 294 -3.30 25.21 5.14
C PRO A 294 -1.93 25.07 4.45
N ASN A 295 -1.20 26.18 4.31
CA ASN A 295 0.12 26.18 3.66
C ASN A 295 1.28 26.42 4.63
N SER A 296 1.02 26.76 5.90
CA SER A 296 2.05 27.00 6.88
C SER A 296 2.13 25.87 7.91
N GLY A 297 3.34 25.51 8.26
CA GLY A 297 3.62 24.51 9.26
C GLY A 297 3.59 23.05 8.78
N HIS A 298 3.07 22.75 7.59
CA HIS A 298 3.25 21.44 6.97
C HIS A 298 4.66 21.32 6.40
N ASN A 299 5.22 20.12 6.45
CA ASN A 299 6.46 19.73 5.81
C ASN A 299 6.41 18.24 5.48
N PHE A 300 7.43 17.70 4.84
CA PHE A 300 7.44 16.29 4.43
C PHE A 300 7.16 15.31 5.57
N TYR A 301 7.61 15.60 6.78
CA TYR A 301 7.47 14.72 7.95
C TYR A 301 6.26 15.03 8.82
N LYS A 302 5.85 16.30 8.86
CA LYS A 302 4.70 16.77 9.62
C LYS A 302 3.60 17.23 8.67
N ASN A 303 2.72 16.32 8.33
CA ASN A 303 1.56 16.58 7.47
C ASN A 303 0.22 16.51 8.22
N TRP A 304 0.24 16.40 9.57
CA TRP A 304 -0.91 16.66 10.44
C TRP A 304 -1.08 18.15 10.73
N ASP A 305 -2.27 18.57 11.11
CA ASP A 305 -2.57 19.96 11.43
C ASP A 305 -2.05 20.35 12.83
N GLY A 306 -1.57 21.58 12.96
CA GLY A 306 -1.02 22.13 14.19
C GLY A 306 0.34 21.53 14.58
N SER A 307 0.65 21.57 15.88
CA SER A 307 1.96 21.17 16.41
C SER A 307 2.06 19.69 16.71
N TRP A 308 1.00 19.05 17.16
CA TRP A 308 1.02 17.68 17.65
C TRP A 308 -0.12 16.82 17.09
N ALA A 309 0.10 15.53 17.09
CA ALA A 309 -0.95 14.55 16.79
C ALA A 309 -0.71 13.27 17.59
N VAL A 310 -1.80 12.52 17.83
CA VAL A 310 -1.78 11.24 18.50
C VAL A 310 -2.58 10.22 17.72
N TRP A 311 -2.08 8.99 17.72
CA TRP A 311 -2.71 7.83 17.10
C TRP A 311 -2.66 6.67 18.10
N GLY A 312 -3.67 5.85 18.11
CA GLY A 312 -3.67 4.67 18.94
C GLY A 312 -4.64 3.63 18.42
N GLY A 313 -4.35 2.39 18.66
CA GLY A 313 -5.18 1.31 18.15
C GLY A 313 -4.75 -0.06 18.65
N GLY A 314 -5.31 -1.07 18.02
CA GLY A 314 -4.97 -2.44 18.33
C GLY A 314 -5.62 -3.45 17.42
N THR A 315 -5.16 -4.67 17.55
CA THR A 315 -5.65 -5.85 16.85
C THR A 315 -6.07 -6.89 17.86
N TYR A 316 -7.29 -7.41 17.73
CA TYR A 316 -7.77 -8.59 18.46
C TYR A 316 -8.00 -9.75 17.49
N LYS A 317 -7.32 -10.87 17.71
CA LYS A 317 -7.46 -12.10 16.92
C LYS A 317 -8.51 -12.99 17.56
N PHE A 318 -9.67 -13.13 16.92
CA PHE A 318 -10.70 -14.08 17.35
C PHE A 318 -10.26 -15.53 17.16
N ASN A 319 -9.52 -15.77 16.09
CA ASN A 319 -8.91 -17.06 15.71
C ASN A 319 -7.84 -16.82 14.64
N GLU A 320 -7.24 -17.88 14.10
CA GLU A 320 -6.18 -17.81 13.09
C GLU A 320 -6.60 -17.11 11.79
N LYS A 321 -7.92 -17.08 11.49
CA LYS A 321 -8.46 -16.53 10.23
C LYS A 321 -9.15 -15.18 10.39
N THR A 322 -9.51 -14.79 11.61
CA THR A 322 -10.37 -13.62 11.83
C THR A 322 -9.76 -12.69 12.86
N SER A 323 -9.57 -11.44 12.48
CA SER A 323 -9.14 -10.37 13.39
C SER A 323 -10.06 -9.15 13.31
N PHE A 324 -10.11 -8.41 14.41
CA PHE A 324 -10.69 -7.08 14.50
C PHE A 324 -9.56 -6.08 14.70
N ASN A 325 -9.58 -5.00 13.94
CA ASN A 325 -8.60 -3.93 14.02
C ASN A 325 -9.33 -2.61 14.27
N VAL A 326 -8.75 -1.75 15.08
CA VAL A 326 -9.28 -0.42 15.35
C VAL A 326 -8.14 0.58 15.49
N GLN A 327 -8.38 1.78 14.99
CA GLN A 327 -7.49 2.94 15.13
C GLN A 327 -8.32 4.18 15.42
N ALA A 328 -7.86 4.98 16.38
CA ALA A 328 -8.33 6.34 16.59
C ALA A 328 -7.15 7.30 16.49
N SER A 329 -7.39 8.48 15.94
CA SER A 329 -6.36 9.51 15.71
C SER A 329 -6.94 10.91 15.96
N TYR A 330 -6.08 11.83 16.41
CA TYR A 330 -6.45 13.21 16.69
C TYR A 330 -5.26 14.14 16.56
N ASP A 331 -5.46 15.33 15.99
CA ASP A 331 -4.42 16.34 15.87
C ASP A 331 -4.81 17.69 16.52
N ASP A 332 -3.83 18.56 16.63
CA ASP A 332 -3.95 19.92 17.19
C ASP A 332 -4.92 20.81 16.38
N GLY A 333 -5.07 20.54 15.07
CA GLY A 333 -6.06 21.16 14.21
C GLY A 333 -7.50 20.68 14.46
N LYS A 334 -7.70 19.79 15.45
CA LYS A 334 -8.99 19.21 15.86
C LYS A 334 -9.59 18.24 14.83
N THR A 335 -8.76 17.67 13.97
CA THR A 335 -9.17 16.56 13.12
C THR A 335 -9.22 15.29 13.95
N PHE A 336 -10.34 14.60 13.91
CA PHE A 336 -10.52 13.29 14.56
C PHE A 336 -10.80 12.24 13.50
N GLY A 337 -10.09 11.12 13.56
CA GLY A 337 -10.29 9.94 12.71
C GLY A 337 -10.52 8.69 13.55
N LEU A 338 -11.45 7.85 13.13
CA LEU A 338 -11.70 6.53 13.67
C LEU A 338 -11.94 5.55 12.53
N ALA A 339 -11.11 4.50 12.45
CA ALA A 339 -11.28 3.40 11.52
C ALA A 339 -11.39 2.08 12.28
N ALA A 340 -12.29 1.20 11.86
CA ALA A 340 -12.44 -0.12 12.45
C ALA A 340 -12.83 -1.16 11.39
N ASN A 341 -12.14 -2.31 11.39
CA ASN A 341 -12.41 -3.37 10.44
C ASN A 341 -12.46 -4.77 11.04
N VAL A 342 -13.09 -5.66 10.32
CA VAL A 342 -12.95 -7.11 10.47
C VAL A 342 -12.23 -7.65 9.24
N ALA A 343 -11.10 -8.31 9.47
CA ALA A 343 -10.34 -9.00 8.44
C ALA A 343 -10.55 -10.52 8.57
N TYR A 344 -10.93 -11.16 7.45
CA TYR A 344 -11.18 -12.60 7.39
C TYR A 344 -10.36 -13.25 6.28
N GLU A 345 -9.56 -14.24 6.62
CA GLU A 345 -8.82 -15.06 5.65
C GLU A 345 -9.70 -16.23 5.18
N ALA A 346 -10.39 -16.02 4.05
CA ALA A 346 -11.33 -16.98 3.48
C ALA A 346 -10.62 -18.23 2.94
N ALA A 347 -9.42 -18.07 2.41
CA ALA A 347 -8.50 -19.14 1.99
C ALA A 347 -7.05 -18.65 2.18
N PRO A 348 -6.04 -19.56 2.26
CA PRO A 348 -4.65 -19.15 2.40
C PRO A 348 -4.25 -18.06 1.40
N GLY A 349 -3.85 -16.88 1.92
CA GLY A 349 -3.50 -15.68 1.15
C GLY A 349 -4.69 -14.94 0.52
N PHE A 350 -5.95 -15.36 0.70
CA PHE A 350 -7.13 -14.61 0.27
C PHE A 350 -7.85 -14.01 1.47
N LYS A 351 -7.79 -12.70 1.59
CA LYS A 351 -8.42 -11.91 2.67
C LYS A 351 -9.57 -11.08 2.15
N VAL A 352 -10.62 -11.00 2.95
CA VAL A 352 -11.73 -10.06 2.83
C VAL A 352 -11.71 -9.16 4.05
N VAL A 353 -11.72 -7.85 3.85
CA VAL A 353 -11.71 -6.86 4.94
C VAL A 353 -12.90 -5.93 4.74
N ALA A 354 -13.72 -5.79 5.78
CA ALA A 354 -14.81 -4.83 5.84
C ALA A 354 -14.48 -3.78 6.90
N GLU A 355 -14.38 -2.52 6.48
CA GLU A 355 -14.01 -1.37 7.31
C GLU A 355 -15.10 -0.33 7.33
N VAL A 356 -15.23 0.36 8.44
CA VAL A 356 -16.03 1.58 8.62
C VAL A 356 -15.12 2.66 9.16
N ASP A 357 -15.21 3.84 8.54
CA ASP A 357 -14.41 5.01 8.84
C ASP A 357 -15.32 6.16 9.24
N TYR A 358 -14.90 6.89 10.26
CA TYR A 358 -15.46 8.17 10.65
C TYR A 358 -14.36 9.23 10.72
N PHE A 359 -14.63 10.39 10.21
CA PHE A 359 -13.73 11.54 10.34
C PHE A 359 -14.55 12.81 10.60
N ASN A 360 -13.90 13.78 11.21
CA ASN A 360 -14.32 15.18 11.19
C ASN A 360 -13.16 16.01 10.65
N LYS A 361 -13.44 17.07 9.90
CA LYS A 361 -12.47 18.02 9.37
C LYS A 361 -11.28 17.33 8.68
N ALA A 362 -11.55 16.46 7.72
CA ALA A 362 -10.52 15.75 6.98
C ALA A 362 -9.61 16.73 6.23
N SER A 363 -8.32 16.74 6.58
CA SER A 363 -7.32 17.55 5.89
C SER A 363 -6.90 16.87 4.58
N GLY A 364 -6.92 17.65 3.49
CA GLY A 364 -6.00 17.55 2.37
C GLY A 364 -5.98 16.32 1.48
N ASP A 365 -6.98 15.46 1.48
CA ASP A 365 -7.00 14.32 0.56
C ASP A 365 -7.60 14.70 -0.80
N PHE A 366 -7.12 14.05 -1.88
CA PHE A 366 -7.48 14.33 -3.29
C PHE A 366 -8.95 14.05 -3.65
N ARG A 367 -9.77 13.67 -2.69
CA ARG A 367 -11.22 13.49 -2.86
C ARG A 367 -11.96 14.70 -2.31
N PRO A 368 -12.98 15.24 -3.01
CA PRO A 368 -13.86 16.25 -2.43
C PRO A 368 -14.65 15.61 -1.29
N VAL A 369 -14.21 15.86 -0.06
CA VAL A 369 -14.75 15.25 1.15
C VAL A 369 -15.48 16.31 1.94
N LYS A 370 -16.62 15.94 2.56
CA LYS A 370 -17.30 16.80 3.53
C LYS A 370 -16.43 16.97 4.79
N ASP A 371 -16.60 18.04 5.52
CA ASP A 371 -15.86 18.32 6.77
C ASP A 371 -16.04 17.25 7.83
N ASP A 372 -17.22 16.57 7.83
CA ASP A 372 -17.54 15.42 8.68
C ASP A 372 -18.18 14.31 7.83
N GLY A 373 -17.81 13.08 8.06
CA GLY A 373 -18.37 11.99 7.27
C GLY A 373 -18.14 10.60 7.82
N VAL A 374 -18.97 9.68 7.32
CA VAL A 374 -18.85 8.25 7.54
C VAL A 374 -18.60 7.58 6.19
N GLY A 375 -17.66 6.67 6.16
CA GLY A 375 -17.38 5.82 5.00
C GLY A 375 -17.38 4.36 5.35
N GLY A 376 -17.41 3.53 4.33
CA GLY A 376 -17.18 2.11 4.47
C GLY A 376 -16.45 1.58 3.26
N ILE A 377 -15.53 0.66 3.48
CA ILE A 377 -14.76 0.02 2.42
C ILE A 377 -14.78 -1.50 2.57
N LEU A 378 -15.01 -2.18 1.45
CA LEU A 378 -14.87 -3.62 1.34
C LEU A 378 -13.69 -3.94 0.42
N ARG A 379 -12.70 -4.64 0.98
CA ARG A 379 -11.48 -5.04 0.27
C ARG A 379 -11.41 -6.54 0.09
N PHE A 380 -11.10 -6.97 -1.12
CA PHE A 380 -10.74 -8.33 -1.47
C PHE A 380 -9.28 -8.37 -1.91
N GLN A 381 -8.44 -9.17 -1.26
CA GLN A 381 -7.04 -9.26 -1.63
C GLN A 381 -6.55 -10.71 -1.66
N ARG A 382 -5.94 -11.10 -2.79
CA ARG A 382 -5.21 -12.37 -2.94
C ARG A 382 -3.72 -12.07 -3.08
N SER A 383 -2.94 -12.52 -2.08
CA SER A 383 -1.47 -12.46 -2.09
C SER A 383 -0.89 -13.81 -2.54
N PHE A 384 0.25 -13.80 -3.23
CA PHE A 384 0.95 -14.97 -3.75
C PHE A 384 2.47 -14.78 -3.73
#